data_c130540d0c73296902d45d43bb62f8b9
#
_entry.id   c130540d0c73296902d45d43bb62f8b9
#
_cell.length_a   1.000
_cell.length_b   1.000
_cell.length_c   1.000
_cell.angle_alpha   90.00
_cell.angle_beta   90.00
_cell.angle_gamma   90.00
#
_symmetry.space_group_name_H-M   'P 1'
#
loop_
_entity.id
_entity.type
_entity.pdbx_description
1 polymer ?
#
loop_
_entity_poly.entity_id
_entity_poly.type
_entity_poly.pdbx_seq_one_letter_code
_entity_poly.pdbx_strand_id
1 'polypeptide(L)'
;MNVPKHVAIILDGNGRWAKAKGMPRNYGHAQGSKNVERICKEAWRMGIKYLTVYAFSTENWNRPDDEVNALMKLLRNYMKTCLKTAAKNDMKVRVIGDVTRLDEDIQKRILELEEATKNNGGLNFQIAINYGSRDEMIRAIRKIAKDCVDGKVDPAEIKEETFEQYLDTKGIPDPDLMIRTSGELRLSNYLLWQLAYTEFYFTDVPWPDFSKEELEKAIETYNHRDRRYGGVKEEEEQNV
;
A
#
# COMPACT_ATOMS: atom_id res chain seq x y z
N MET A 1 -7.36 -15.93 16.61
CA MET A 1 -6.28 -15.22 15.86
C MET A 1 -6.75 -13.78 15.73
N ASN A 2 -5.96 -12.81 16.18
CA ASN A 2 -6.25 -11.40 16.00
C ASN A 2 -5.84 -11.02 14.57
N VAL A 3 -6.78 -10.55 13.75
CA VAL A 3 -6.51 -10.21 12.36
C VAL A 3 -6.15 -8.73 12.27
N PRO A 4 -5.00 -8.35 11.65
CA PRO A 4 -4.66 -6.94 11.44
C PRO A 4 -5.77 -6.27 10.63
N LYS A 5 -6.18 -5.08 11.07
CA LYS A 5 -7.22 -4.31 10.40
C LYS A 5 -6.74 -3.79 9.05
N HIS A 6 -5.47 -3.36 8.99
CA HIS A 6 -4.83 -2.81 7.80
C HIS A 6 -3.49 -3.51 7.55
N VAL A 7 -3.34 -4.06 6.35
CA VAL A 7 -2.08 -4.66 5.86
C VAL A 7 -1.54 -3.84 4.70
N ALA A 8 -0.26 -3.47 4.77
CA ALA A 8 0.47 -2.81 3.68
C ALA A 8 1.47 -3.79 3.07
N ILE A 9 1.59 -3.85 1.72
CA ILE A 9 2.46 -4.80 1.05
C ILE A 9 3.35 -4.12 0.01
N ILE A 10 4.67 -4.36 0.08
CA ILE A 10 5.63 -4.03 -0.97
C ILE A 10 5.77 -5.24 -1.89
N LEU A 11 5.30 -5.10 -3.15
CA LEU A 11 5.18 -6.16 -4.15
C LEU A 11 6.53 -6.42 -4.86
N ASP A 12 7.56 -6.87 -4.11
CA ASP A 12 8.90 -7.04 -4.65
C ASP A 12 9.15 -8.43 -5.26
N GLY A 13 10.15 -8.51 -6.15
CA GLY A 13 10.63 -9.76 -6.74
C GLY A 13 10.06 -10.13 -8.11
N ASN A 14 9.11 -9.39 -8.66
CA ASN A 14 8.48 -9.72 -9.96
C ASN A 14 9.50 -9.98 -11.08
N GLY A 15 10.45 -9.06 -11.25
CA GLY A 15 11.46 -9.16 -12.31
C GLY A 15 12.48 -10.28 -12.05
N ARG A 16 12.90 -10.48 -10.80
CA ARG A 16 13.83 -11.55 -10.40
C ARG A 16 13.20 -12.93 -10.62
N TRP A 17 11.94 -13.07 -10.22
CA TRP A 17 11.14 -14.28 -10.42
C TRP A 17 11.01 -14.67 -11.90
N ALA A 18 10.71 -13.70 -12.78
CA ALA A 18 10.64 -13.95 -14.22
C ALA A 18 12.00 -14.39 -14.77
N LYS A 19 13.09 -13.69 -14.41
CA LYS A 19 14.44 -14.03 -14.83
C LYS A 19 14.86 -15.43 -14.42
N ALA A 20 14.54 -15.86 -13.19
CA ALA A 20 14.80 -17.21 -12.71
C ALA A 20 14.07 -18.31 -13.52
N LYS A 21 12.97 -17.93 -14.20
CA LYS A 21 12.21 -18.82 -15.10
C LYS A 21 12.58 -18.65 -16.59
N GLY A 22 13.64 -17.92 -16.90
CA GLY A 22 14.04 -17.64 -18.29
C GLY A 22 13.08 -16.70 -19.03
N MET A 23 12.22 -15.97 -18.31
CA MET A 23 11.19 -15.10 -18.87
C MET A 23 11.58 -13.62 -18.75
N PRO A 24 11.10 -12.74 -19.66
CA PRO A 24 11.35 -11.31 -19.57
C PRO A 24 10.70 -10.70 -18.30
N ARG A 25 11.30 -9.62 -17.78
CA ARG A 25 10.82 -8.95 -16.51
C ARG A 25 9.34 -8.60 -16.56
N ASN A 26 8.83 -8.16 -17.72
CA ASN A 26 7.43 -7.77 -17.91
C ASN A 26 6.46 -8.94 -17.69
N TYR A 27 6.87 -10.17 -17.96
CA TYR A 27 6.08 -11.35 -17.62
C TYR A 27 5.87 -11.48 -16.12
N GLY A 28 6.91 -11.23 -15.32
CA GLY A 28 6.83 -11.25 -13.86
C GLY A 28 5.85 -10.17 -13.32
N HIS A 29 5.92 -8.96 -13.87
CA HIS A 29 4.99 -7.89 -13.50
C HIS A 29 3.52 -8.24 -13.85
N ALA A 30 3.28 -8.89 -14.99
CA ALA A 30 1.95 -9.34 -15.36
C ALA A 30 1.42 -10.44 -14.42
N GLN A 31 2.27 -11.38 -13.98
CA GLN A 31 1.88 -12.39 -12.98
C GLN A 31 1.66 -11.77 -11.61
N GLY A 32 2.51 -10.83 -11.19
CA GLY A 32 2.33 -10.08 -9.94
C GLY A 32 1.02 -9.29 -9.90
N SER A 33 0.61 -8.70 -11.02
CA SER A 33 -0.69 -8.01 -11.14
C SER A 33 -1.88 -8.97 -10.93
N LYS A 34 -1.82 -10.19 -11.47
CA LYS A 34 -2.84 -11.22 -11.21
C LYS A 34 -2.85 -11.66 -9.74
N ASN A 35 -1.67 -11.71 -9.10
CA ASN A 35 -1.56 -12.06 -7.71
C ASN A 35 -2.21 -11.03 -6.79
N VAL A 36 -2.18 -9.73 -7.13
CA VAL A 36 -2.89 -8.68 -6.38
C VAL A 36 -4.36 -9.03 -6.22
N GLU A 37 -5.06 -9.42 -7.31
CA GLU A 37 -6.48 -9.78 -7.25
C GLU A 37 -6.74 -11.00 -6.35
N ARG A 38 -5.84 -11.99 -6.38
CA ARG A 38 -5.92 -13.17 -5.53
C ARG A 38 -5.80 -12.79 -4.05
N ILE A 39 -4.76 -12.02 -3.72
CA ILE A 39 -4.50 -11.61 -2.33
C ILE A 39 -5.57 -10.65 -1.80
N CYS A 40 -6.14 -9.76 -2.59
CA CYS A 40 -7.30 -8.95 -2.19
C CYS A 40 -8.47 -9.81 -1.72
N LYS A 41 -8.78 -10.89 -2.46
CA LYS A 41 -9.87 -11.81 -2.09
C LYS A 41 -9.57 -12.56 -0.80
N GLU A 42 -8.34 -13.07 -0.65
CA GLU A 42 -7.95 -13.80 0.56
C GLU A 42 -7.87 -12.87 1.77
N ALA A 43 -7.33 -11.67 1.63
CA ALA A 43 -7.30 -10.66 2.68
C ALA A 43 -8.71 -10.36 3.22
N TRP A 44 -9.67 -10.12 2.31
CA TRP A 44 -11.06 -9.90 2.71
C TRP A 44 -11.69 -11.09 3.42
N ARG A 45 -11.46 -12.31 2.90
CA ARG A 45 -11.94 -13.56 3.53
C ARG A 45 -11.38 -13.78 4.92
N MET A 46 -10.14 -13.36 5.17
CA MET A 46 -9.49 -13.42 6.49
C MET A 46 -9.98 -12.34 7.45
N GLY A 47 -10.76 -11.35 6.98
CA GLY A 47 -11.30 -10.27 7.80
C GLY A 47 -10.48 -8.99 7.81
N ILE A 48 -9.41 -8.90 6.99
CA ILE A 48 -8.65 -7.65 6.78
C ILE A 48 -9.58 -6.62 6.14
N LYS A 49 -9.60 -5.40 6.69
CA LYS A 49 -10.51 -4.33 6.23
C LYS A 49 -9.84 -3.37 5.25
N TYR A 50 -8.52 -3.18 5.37
CA TYR A 50 -7.73 -2.29 4.53
C TYR A 50 -6.52 -3.05 3.99
N LEU A 51 -6.27 -2.90 2.70
CA LEU A 51 -5.09 -3.45 2.04
C LEU A 51 -4.45 -2.36 1.17
N THR A 52 -3.21 -1.99 1.48
CA THR A 52 -2.43 -1.04 0.66
C THR A 52 -1.30 -1.77 -0.03
N VAL A 53 -1.16 -1.59 -1.35
CA VAL A 53 -0.09 -2.21 -2.13
C VAL A 53 0.78 -1.16 -2.81
N TYR A 54 2.11 -1.38 -2.82
CA TYR A 54 3.07 -0.51 -3.49
C TYR A 54 3.28 -0.97 -4.93
N ALA A 55 2.54 -0.36 -5.86
CA ALA A 55 2.52 -0.77 -7.26
C ALA A 55 3.58 -0.07 -8.12
N PHE A 56 3.81 1.25 -7.91
CA PHE A 56 4.79 2.04 -8.65
C PHE A 56 5.30 3.20 -7.79
N SER A 57 6.61 3.23 -7.53
CA SER A 57 7.25 4.29 -6.74
C SER A 57 7.73 5.46 -7.59
N THR A 58 7.93 6.62 -6.96
CA THR A 58 8.57 7.80 -7.60
C THR A 58 9.95 7.47 -8.16
N GLU A 59 10.70 6.56 -7.53
CA GLU A 59 12.03 6.13 -7.97
C GLU A 59 11.98 5.21 -9.21
N ASN A 60 10.82 4.60 -9.51
CA ASN A 60 10.67 3.70 -10.66
C ASN A 60 10.77 4.44 -12.02
N TRP A 61 10.59 5.76 -12.03
CA TRP A 61 10.87 6.57 -13.24
C TRP A 61 12.33 6.57 -13.68
N ASN A 62 13.27 6.18 -12.79
CA ASN A 62 14.69 6.04 -13.11
C ASN A 62 15.05 4.69 -13.78
N ARG A 63 14.06 3.84 -14.01
CA ARG A 63 14.25 2.59 -14.76
C ARG A 63 14.38 2.84 -16.26
N PRO A 64 14.91 1.87 -17.04
CA PRO A 64 14.91 1.97 -18.50
C PRO A 64 13.52 2.26 -19.06
N ASP A 65 13.45 3.11 -20.10
CA ASP A 65 12.18 3.60 -20.66
C ASP A 65 11.27 2.47 -21.15
N ASP A 66 11.84 1.39 -21.70
CA ASP A 66 11.09 0.21 -22.13
C ASP A 66 10.39 -0.49 -20.96
N GLU A 67 11.05 -0.57 -19.79
CA GLU A 67 10.44 -1.12 -18.57
C GLU A 67 9.34 -0.18 -18.03
N VAL A 68 9.58 1.14 -17.97
CA VAL A 68 8.60 2.13 -17.55
C VAL A 68 7.36 2.09 -18.46
N ASN A 69 7.54 2.10 -19.77
CA ASN A 69 6.45 2.03 -20.74
C ASN A 69 5.63 0.73 -20.61
N ALA A 70 6.30 -0.39 -20.35
CA ALA A 70 5.62 -1.67 -20.11
C ALA A 70 4.80 -1.65 -18.81
N LEU A 71 5.32 -1.03 -17.74
CA LEU A 71 4.61 -0.85 -16.47
C LEU A 71 3.39 0.07 -16.63
N MET A 72 3.51 1.19 -17.38
CA MET A 72 2.38 2.07 -17.67
C MET A 72 1.30 1.35 -18.50
N LYS A 73 1.68 0.54 -19.49
CA LYS A 73 0.74 -0.30 -20.23
C LYS A 73 0.03 -1.33 -19.32
N LEU A 74 0.76 -1.95 -18.40
CA LEU A 74 0.20 -2.88 -17.44
C LEU A 74 -0.77 -2.18 -16.50
N LEU A 75 -0.39 -1.01 -15.96
CA LEU A 75 -1.25 -0.18 -15.10
C LEU A 75 -2.55 0.20 -15.81
N ARG A 76 -2.45 0.66 -17.06
CA ARG A 76 -3.62 1.00 -17.90
C ARG A 76 -4.58 -0.18 -18.06
N ASN A 77 -4.06 -1.38 -18.26
CA ASN A 77 -4.86 -2.59 -18.36
C ASN A 77 -5.44 -3.00 -17.00
N TYR A 78 -4.65 -2.86 -15.92
CA TYR A 78 -5.10 -3.18 -14.57
C TYR A 78 -6.27 -2.29 -14.15
N MET A 79 -6.24 -0.98 -14.41
CA MET A 79 -7.36 -0.08 -14.09
C MET A 79 -8.66 -0.51 -14.76
N LYS A 80 -8.61 -1.03 -16.01
CA LYS A 80 -9.80 -1.57 -16.71
C LYS A 80 -10.37 -2.81 -16.04
N THR A 81 -9.52 -3.74 -15.61
CA THR A 81 -9.95 -4.98 -14.98
C THR A 81 -10.34 -4.78 -13.52
N CYS A 82 -9.64 -3.89 -12.82
CA CYS A 82 -9.87 -3.55 -11.42
C CYS A 82 -11.30 -3.07 -11.18
N LEU A 83 -11.85 -2.22 -12.06
CA LEU A 83 -13.25 -1.76 -11.95
C LEU A 83 -14.26 -2.92 -11.92
N LYS A 84 -14.09 -3.89 -12.83
CA LYS A 84 -14.95 -5.09 -12.87
C LYS A 84 -14.80 -5.96 -11.63
N THR A 85 -13.56 -6.15 -11.19
CA THR A 85 -13.23 -6.94 -9.99
C THR A 85 -13.74 -6.26 -8.73
N ALA A 86 -13.60 -4.95 -8.62
CA ALA A 86 -14.06 -4.15 -7.49
C ALA A 86 -15.60 -4.19 -7.37
N ALA A 87 -16.32 -3.99 -8.47
CA ALA A 87 -17.77 -4.09 -8.49
C ALA A 87 -18.27 -5.49 -8.07
N LYS A 88 -17.61 -6.56 -8.58
CA LYS A 88 -17.99 -7.95 -8.26
C LYS A 88 -17.75 -8.33 -6.80
N ASN A 89 -16.73 -7.75 -6.17
CA ASN A 89 -16.30 -8.11 -4.80
C ASN A 89 -16.60 -7.01 -3.78
N ASP A 90 -17.43 -6.04 -4.12
CA ASP A 90 -17.80 -4.91 -3.26
C ASP A 90 -16.59 -4.15 -2.70
N MET A 91 -15.50 -4.06 -3.46
CA MET A 91 -14.26 -3.41 -3.02
C MET A 91 -14.34 -1.90 -3.21
N LYS A 92 -13.93 -1.15 -2.20
CA LYS A 92 -13.72 0.30 -2.29
C LYS A 92 -12.26 0.55 -2.67
N VAL A 93 -12.02 1.12 -3.85
CA VAL A 93 -10.66 1.34 -4.37
C VAL A 93 -10.27 2.81 -4.27
N ARG A 94 -9.03 3.07 -3.85
CA ARG A 94 -8.43 4.39 -3.82
C ARG A 94 -6.99 4.33 -4.33
N VAL A 95 -6.58 5.30 -5.12
CA VAL A 95 -5.18 5.47 -5.53
C VAL A 95 -4.53 6.54 -4.65
N ILE A 96 -3.33 6.25 -4.14
CA ILE A 96 -2.51 7.18 -3.38
C ILE A 96 -1.21 7.46 -4.14
N GLY A 97 -0.72 8.70 -4.08
CA GLY A 97 0.45 9.20 -4.80
C GLY A 97 0.12 10.37 -5.73
N ASP A 98 1.14 10.92 -6.36
CA ASP A 98 0.96 12.02 -7.32
C ASP A 98 0.60 11.49 -8.70
N VAL A 99 -0.71 11.40 -8.96
CA VAL A 99 -1.23 10.91 -10.25
C VAL A 99 -1.06 11.93 -11.39
N THR A 100 -0.67 13.18 -11.11
CA THR A 100 -0.59 14.25 -12.13
C THR A 100 0.52 14.01 -13.17
N ARG A 101 1.51 13.17 -12.85
CA ARG A 101 2.58 12.74 -13.77
C ARG A 101 2.21 11.57 -14.67
N LEU A 102 1.07 10.94 -14.44
CA LEU A 102 0.59 9.83 -15.27
C LEU A 102 -0.09 10.37 -16.53
N ASP A 103 -0.18 9.53 -17.56
CA ASP A 103 -0.91 9.86 -18.78
C ASP A 103 -2.38 10.21 -18.46
N GLU A 104 -2.97 11.17 -19.15
CA GLU A 104 -4.33 11.68 -18.90
C GLU A 104 -5.39 10.55 -18.93
N ASP A 105 -5.24 9.57 -19.80
CA ASP A 105 -6.16 8.43 -19.89
C ASP A 105 -6.10 7.53 -18.64
N ILE A 106 -4.93 7.43 -17.99
CA ILE A 106 -4.78 6.70 -16.71
C ILE A 106 -5.41 7.52 -15.59
N GLN A 107 -5.15 8.84 -15.53
CA GLN A 107 -5.74 9.73 -14.53
C GLN A 107 -7.28 9.65 -14.58
N LYS A 108 -7.86 9.74 -15.78
CA LYS A 108 -9.31 9.62 -15.98
C LYS A 108 -9.86 8.29 -15.46
N ARG A 109 -9.17 7.16 -15.76
CA ARG A 109 -9.60 5.84 -15.28
C ARG A 109 -9.50 5.68 -13.77
N ILE A 110 -8.51 6.31 -13.13
CA ILE A 110 -8.40 6.34 -11.66
C ILE A 110 -9.63 7.04 -11.07
N LEU A 111 -9.98 8.22 -11.57
CA LEU A 111 -11.16 8.97 -11.12
C LEU A 111 -12.46 8.17 -11.34
N GLU A 112 -12.62 7.54 -12.50
CA GLU A 112 -13.76 6.67 -12.80
C GLU A 112 -13.86 5.49 -11.82
N LEU A 113 -12.73 4.86 -11.50
CA LEU A 113 -12.66 3.72 -10.59
C LEU A 113 -13.02 4.12 -9.15
N GLU A 114 -12.44 5.21 -8.65
CA GLU A 114 -12.70 5.72 -7.31
C GLU A 114 -14.17 6.15 -7.14
N GLU A 115 -14.71 6.88 -8.11
CA GLU A 115 -16.11 7.32 -8.10
C GLU A 115 -17.08 6.13 -8.14
N ALA A 116 -16.83 5.15 -9.00
CA ALA A 116 -17.69 3.97 -9.14
C ALA A 116 -17.68 3.06 -7.90
N THR A 117 -16.61 3.13 -7.08
CA THR A 117 -16.43 2.23 -5.92
C THR A 117 -16.55 2.93 -4.56
N LYS A 118 -16.79 4.24 -4.53
CA LYS A 118 -16.76 5.05 -3.28
C LYS A 118 -17.74 4.59 -2.21
N ASN A 119 -18.86 3.99 -2.62
CA ASN A 119 -19.95 3.54 -1.73
C ASN A 119 -19.86 2.03 -1.41
N ASN A 120 -18.87 1.30 -1.93
CA ASN A 120 -18.69 -0.11 -1.66
C ASN A 120 -18.31 -0.34 -0.19
N GLY A 121 -18.81 -1.41 0.41
CA GLY A 121 -18.68 -1.73 1.83
C GLY A 121 -17.68 -2.85 2.15
N GLY A 122 -17.08 -3.46 1.15
CA GLY A 122 -16.13 -4.55 1.29
C GLY A 122 -14.70 -4.09 1.61
N LEU A 123 -13.71 -4.78 1.04
CA LEU A 123 -12.29 -4.45 1.25
C LEU A 123 -11.99 -3.01 0.77
N ASN A 124 -11.43 -2.20 1.67
CA ASN A 124 -10.83 -0.93 1.28
C ASN A 124 -9.44 -1.19 0.69
N PHE A 125 -9.30 -1.05 -0.61
CA PHE A 125 -8.09 -1.38 -1.34
C PHE A 125 -7.38 -0.10 -1.83
N GLN A 126 -6.16 0.15 -1.36
CA GLN A 126 -5.34 1.27 -1.74
C GLN A 126 -4.22 0.81 -2.68
N ILE A 127 -4.01 1.55 -3.76
CA ILE A 127 -2.94 1.30 -4.73
C ILE A 127 -2.01 2.51 -4.74
N ALA A 128 -0.79 2.33 -4.23
CA ALA A 128 0.23 3.39 -4.26
C ALA A 128 0.88 3.42 -5.65
N ILE A 129 0.62 4.49 -6.40
CA ILE A 129 1.07 4.70 -7.78
C ILE A 129 1.75 6.06 -7.89
N ASN A 130 2.94 6.10 -8.47
CA ASN A 130 3.80 7.28 -8.45
C ASN A 130 3.88 7.87 -7.02
N TYR A 131 4.04 6.94 -6.07
CA TYR A 131 4.06 7.23 -4.65
C TYR A 131 5.49 7.20 -4.11
N GLY A 132 5.77 8.12 -3.21
CA GLY A 132 6.94 8.14 -2.35
C GLY A 132 6.59 8.93 -1.10
N SER A 133 6.84 8.38 0.10
CA SER A 133 6.40 9.01 1.34
C SER A 133 7.02 10.39 1.54
N ARG A 134 8.29 10.59 1.16
CA ARG A 134 8.94 11.92 1.23
C ARG A 134 8.26 12.93 0.31
N ASP A 135 7.86 12.52 -0.90
CA ASP A 135 7.12 13.37 -1.83
C ASP A 135 5.72 13.71 -1.27
N GLU A 136 5.01 12.71 -0.74
CA GLU A 136 3.72 12.89 -0.08
C GLU A 136 3.80 13.93 1.04
N MET A 137 4.79 13.79 1.95
CA MET A 137 5.00 14.73 3.05
C MET A 137 5.26 16.16 2.54
N ILE A 138 6.10 16.33 1.52
CA ILE A 138 6.37 17.65 0.94
C ILE A 138 5.10 18.23 0.29
N ARG A 139 4.30 17.42 -0.38
CA ARG A 139 3.00 17.87 -0.93
C ARG A 139 2.03 18.29 0.19
N ALA A 140 1.98 17.53 1.28
CA ALA A 140 1.18 17.87 2.46
C ALA A 140 1.64 19.18 3.10
N ILE A 141 2.95 19.36 3.34
CA ILE A 141 3.53 20.60 3.89
C ILE A 141 3.19 21.80 3.03
N ARG A 142 3.30 21.70 1.70
CA ARG A 142 2.94 22.80 0.78
C ARG A 142 1.46 23.18 0.87
N LYS A 143 0.57 22.21 1.01
CA LYS A 143 -0.87 22.45 1.18
C LYS A 143 -1.16 23.13 2.52
N ILE A 144 -0.56 22.66 3.61
CA ILE A 144 -0.69 23.27 4.94
C ILE A 144 -0.18 24.69 4.92
N ALA A 145 1.03 24.94 4.39
CA ALA A 145 1.60 26.28 4.30
C ALA A 145 0.70 27.24 3.53
N LYS A 146 0.09 26.78 2.43
CA LYS A 146 -0.90 27.56 1.69
C LYS A 146 -2.13 27.87 2.53
N ASP A 147 -2.69 26.90 3.22
CA ASP A 147 -3.88 27.09 4.06
C ASP A 147 -3.59 27.99 5.28
N CYS A 148 -2.34 28.02 5.80
CA CYS A 148 -1.92 28.98 6.80
C CYS A 148 -1.90 30.42 6.22
N VAL A 149 -1.34 30.60 5.03
CA VAL A 149 -1.34 31.92 4.35
C VAL A 149 -2.77 32.39 4.05
N ASP A 150 -3.64 31.47 3.65
CA ASP A 150 -5.06 31.75 3.39
C ASP A 150 -5.88 31.96 4.68
N GLY A 151 -5.28 31.86 5.89
CA GLY A 151 -5.94 32.05 7.18
C GLY A 151 -6.91 30.91 7.58
N LYS A 152 -6.83 29.75 6.92
CA LYS A 152 -7.69 28.58 7.20
C LYS A 152 -7.14 27.70 8.32
N VAL A 153 -5.82 27.74 8.56
CA VAL A 153 -5.11 26.97 9.58
C VAL A 153 -4.19 27.90 10.36
N ASP A 154 -4.27 27.90 11.67
CA ASP A 154 -3.29 28.57 12.52
C ASP A 154 -2.03 27.70 12.62
N PRO A 155 -0.84 28.21 12.25
CA PRO A 155 0.40 27.46 12.38
C PRO A 155 0.66 26.93 13.81
N ALA A 156 0.19 27.62 14.85
CA ALA A 156 0.34 27.23 16.24
C ALA A 156 -0.53 26.01 16.62
N GLU A 157 -1.60 25.75 15.86
CA GLU A 157 -2.54 24.64 16.08
C GLU A 157 -2.23 23.40 15.22
N ILE A 158 -1.13 23.40 14.46
CA ILE A 158 -0.74 22.24 13.67
C ILE A 158 -0.25 21.11 14.61
N LYS A 159 -0.95 19.96 14.54
CA LYS A 159 -0.64 18.73 15.26
C LYS A 159 -0.48 17.58 14.30
N GLU A 160 -0.13 16.38 14.80
CA GLU A 160 -0.02 15.17 13.98
C GLU A 160 -1.32 14.88 13.23
N GLU A 161 -2.48 14.97 13.93
CA GLU A 161 -3.79 14.74 13.35
C GLU A 161 -4.13 15.78 12.26
N THR A 162 -3.67 17.02 12.41
CA THR A 162 -3.80 18.05 11.37
C THR A 162 -3.01 17.65 10.14
N PHE A 163 -1.74 17.22 10.30
CA PHE A 163 -0.89 16.81 9.21
C PHE A 163 -1.46 15.62 8.43
N GLU A 164 -2.00 14.63 9.13
CA GLU A 164 -2.64 13.44 8.55
C GLU A 164 -3.80 13.79 7.60
N GLN A 165 -4.53 14.88 7.87
CA GLN A 165 -5.61 15.33 6.99
C GLN A 165 -5.12 15.82 5.61
N TYR A 166 -3.83 16.07 5.46
CA TYR A 166 -3.21 16.51 4.20
C TYR A 166 -2.47 15.40 3.47
N LEU A 167 -2.27 14.24 4.11
CA LEU A 167 -1.68 13.06 3.48
C LEU A 167 -2.65 12.40 2.48
N ASP A 168 -2.10 11.67 1.53
CA ASP A 168 -2.89 10.90 0.55
C ASP A 168 -3.71 9.79 1.24
N THR A 169 -3.25 9.36 2.43
CA THR A 169 -3.91 8.35 3.28
C THR A 169 -4.99 8.91 4.20
N LYS A 170 -5.35 10.18 4.07
CA LYS A 170 -6.43 10.79 4.87
C LYS A 170 -7.66 9.89 4.99
N GLY A 171 -8.07 9.60 6.23
CA GLY A 171 -9.23 8.76 6.53
C GLY A 171 -9.00 7.25 6.36
N ILE A 172 -7.78 6.82 6.08
CA ILE A 172 -7.32 5.44 6.08
C ILE A 172 -6.54 5.23 7.38
N PRO A 173 -6.84 4.22 8.21
CA PRO A 173 -6.05 3.97 9.41
C PRO A 173 -4.64 3.53 9.04
N ASP A 174 -3.67 3.77 9.91
CA ASP A 174 -2.30 3.29 9.75
C ASP A 174 -2.26 1.76 9.63
N PRO A 175 -1.27 1.21 8.90
CA PRO A 175 -1.09 -0.22 8.82
C PRO A 175 -0.74 -0.85 10.17
N ASP A 176 -1.38 -1.97 10.50
CA ASP A 176 -0.99 -2.80 11.63
C ASP A 176 0.20 -3.70 11.28
N LEU A 177 0.24 -4.15 10.02
CA LEU A 177 1.25 -5.06 9.49
C LEU A 177 1.73 -4.59 8.13
N MET A 178 3.06 -4.48 7.95
CA MET A 178 3.70 -4.27 6.65
C MET A 178 4.45 -5.52 6.23
N ILE A 179 4.18 -5.99 5.02
CA ILE A 179 4.81 -7.17 4.42
C ILE A 179 5.71 -6.73 3.27
N ARG A 180 6.95 -7.22 3.22
CA ARG A 180 7.79 -7.09 2.04
C ARG A 180 8.27 -8.44 1.58
N THR A 181 8.06 -8.72 0.28
CA THR A 181 8.45 -9.96 -0.40
C THR A 181 9.86 -9.89 -0.97
N SER A 182 10.46 -11.05 -1.27
CA SER A 182 11.73 -11.19 -2.01
C SER A 182 13.01 -10.83 -1.25
N GLY A 183 13.02 -10.96 0.10
CA GLY A 183 14.24 -10.93 0.92
C GLY A 183 14.86 -9.56 1.19
N GLU A 184 14.23 -8.47 0.77
CA GLU A 184 14.77 -7.13 0.95
C GLU A 184 14.29 -6.50 2.27
N LEU A 185 15.22 -6.02 3.11
CA LEU A 185 14.97 -5.52 4.47
C LEU A 185 14.97 -3.98 4.55
N ARG A 186 14.24 -3.32 3.67
CA ARG A 186 14.10 -1.85 3.61
C ARG A 186 12.69 -1.43 3.24
N LEU A 187 12.29 -0.19 3.58
CA LEU A 187 10.95 0.37 3.30
C LEU A 187 10.84 1.02 1.92
N SER A 188 11.96 1.38 1.30
CA SER A 188 12.01 2.00 -0.03
C SER A 188 11.07 3.19 -0.18
N ASN A 189 11.08 4.11 0.80
CA ASN A 189 10.27 5.33 0.79
C ASN A 189 8.75 5.06 0.77
N TYR A 190 8.31 3.93 1.34
CA TYR A 190 6.90 3.53 1.41
C TYR A 190 6.31 3.85 2.78
N LEU A 191 5.23 4.63 2.82
CA LEU A 191 4.38 4.94 3.98
C LEU A 191 5.16 5.29 5.28
N LEU A 192 6.27 6.08 5.18
CA LEU A 192 7.18 6.33 6.32
C LEU A 192 6.47 6.94 7.53
N TRP A 193 5.52 7.85 7.32
CA TRP A 193 4.69 8.42 8.39
C TRP A 193 3.79 7.36 9.02
N GLN A 194 3.05 6.66 8.19
CA GLN A 194 2.00 5.73 8.60
C GLN A 194 2.56 4.43 9.21
N LEU A 195 3.84 4.10 8.96
CA LEU A 195 4.48 2.88 9.49
C LEU A 195 5.16 3.06 10.84
N ALA A 196 4.98 4.21 11.52
CA ALA A 196 5.67 4.55 12.76
C ALA A 196 5.52 3.49 13.88
N TYR A 197 4.34 2.84 13.96
CA TYR A 197 4.03 1.80 14.97
C TYR A 197 3.60 0.47 14.35
N THR A 198 3.96 0.25 13.10
CA THR A 198 3.59 -0.93 12.31
C THR A 198 4.52 -2.11 12.60
N GLU A 199 3.98 -3.32 12.71
CA GLU A 199 4.78 -4.53 12.73
C GLU A 199 5.25 -4.93 11.32
N PHE A 200 6.50 -5.41 11.19
CA PHE A 200 7.09 -5.78 9.90
C PHE A 200 7.24 -7.27 9.74
N TYR A 201 6.88 -7.77 8.57
CA TYR A 201 7.14 -9.14 8.13
C TYR A 201 7.89 -9.13 6.80
N PHE A 202 9.08 -9.72 6.78
CA PHE A 202 9.90 -9.87 5.59
C PHE A 202 9.95 -11.35 5.21
N THR A 203 9.79 -11.65 3.91
CA THR A 203 9.85 -13.02 3.39
C THR A 203 10.69 -13.09 2.12
N ASP A 204 11.41 -14.20 1.94
CA ASP A 204 12.20 -14.48 0.73
C ASP A 204 11.30 -14.85 -0.47
N VAL A 205 10.04 -15.20 -0.23
CA VAL A 205 9.09 -15.55 -1.28
C VAL A 205 8.85 -14.35 -2.20
N PRO A 206 9.08 -14.46 -3.52
CA PRO A 206 8.82 -13.38 -4.46
C PRO A 206 7.31 -13.14 -4.63
N TRP A 207 6.93 -11.90 -4.91
CA TRP A 207 5.51 -11.52 -4.99
C TRP A 207 4.63 -12.42 -5.89
N PRO A 208 5.04 -12.87 -7.09
CA PRO A 208 4.20 -13.75 -7.91
C PRO A 208 3.85 -15.08 -7.25
N ASP A 209 4.70 -15.58 -6.35
CA ASP A 209 4.52 -16.84 -5.62
C ASP A 209 3.96 -16.62 -4.19
N PHE A 210 3.81 -15.37 -3.74
CA PHE A 210 3.23 -15.05 -2.44
C PHE A 210 1.76 -15.52 -2.39
N SER A 211 1.49 -16.50 -1.56
CA SER A 211 0.21 -17.20 -1.52
C SER A 211 -0.64 -16.78 -0.31
N LYS A 212 -1.83 -17.40 -0.20
CA LYS A 212 -2.69 -17.32 0.98
C LYS A 212 -1.96 -17.79 2.23
N GLU A 213 -1.26 -18.90 2.13
CA GLU A 213 -0.50 -19.53 3.24
C GLU A 213 0.63 -18.60 3.71
N GLU A 214 1.27 -17.87 2.79
CA GLU A 214 2.27 -16.86 3.16
C GLU A 214 1.65 -15.65 3.88
N LEU A 215 0.44 -15.24 3.48
CA LEU A 215 -0.31 -14.20 4.20
C LEU A 215 -0.73 -14.67 5.59
N GLU A 216 -1.17 -15.92 5.73
CA GLU A 216 -1.49 -16.55 7.04
C GLU A 216 -0.27 -16.57 7.96
N LYS A 217 0.91 -16.99 7.49
CA LYS A 217 2.18 -16.96 8.26
C LYS A 217 2.54 -15.55 8.71
N ALA A 218 2.34 -14.54 7.86
CA ALA A 218 2.58 -13.14 8.23
C ALA A 218 1.65 -12.70 9.38
N ILE A 219 0.37 -13.07 9.32
CA ILE A 219 -0.62 -12.79 10.37
C ILE A 219 -0.31 -13.57 11.66
N GLU A 220 0.13 -14.81 11.56
CA GLU A 220 0.58 -15.61 12.72
C GLU A 220 1.78 -14.93 13.40
N THR A 221 2.78 -14.51 12.62
CA THR A 221 3.93 -13.77 13.16
C THR A 221 3.51 -12.48 13.86
N TYR A 222 2.57 -11.72 13.26
CA TYR A 222 1.98 -10.52 13.87
C TYR A 222 1.31 -10.84 15.22
N ASN A 223 0.60 -11.98 15.34
CA ASN A 223 -0.07 -12.37 16.58
C ASN A 223 0.88 -12.76 17.71
N HIS A 224 2.10 -13.20 17.40
CA HIS A 224 3.11 -13.56 18.39
C HIS A 224 3.91 -12.37 18.92
N ARG A 225 3.64 -11.14 18.43
CA ARG A 225 4.33 -9.92 18.86
C ARG A 225 3.50 -9.15 19.89
N ASP A 226 4.17 -8.77 21.00
CA ASP A 226 3.61 -7.88 22.02
C ASP A 226 3.74 -6.41 21.57
N ARG A 227 2.65 -5.80 21.16
CA ARG A 227 2.61 -4.37 20.80
C ARG A 227 2.52 -3.53 22.08
N ARG A 228 3.65 -2.92 22.48
CA ARG A 228 3.76 -2.20 23.75
C ARG A 228 3.46 -0.68 23.63
N TYR A 229 3.50 -0.10 22.46
CA TYR A 229 3.29 1.34 22.20
C TYR A 229 4.03 2.26 23.20
N GLY A 230 5.26 1.87 23.61
CA GLY A 230 6.04 2.59 24.61
C GLY A 230 5.64 2.32 26.06
N GLY A 231 4.60 1.53 26.33
CA GLY A 231 4.19 1.14 27.69
C GLY A 231 5.03 -0.01 28.25
N VAL A 232 5.25 -0.02 29.56
CA VAL A 232 5.86 -1.13 30.31
C VAL A 232 4.72 -1.95 30.93
N LYS A 233 4.67 -3.28 30.68
CA LYS A 233 3.82 -4.16 31.50
C LYS A 233 4.47 -4.26 32.88
N GLU A 234 3.75 -3.95 33.95
CA GLU A 234 4.16 -4.33 35.30
C GLU A 234 4.29 -5.86 35.30
N GLU A 235 5.48 -6.35 35.64
CA GLU A 235 5.68 -7.78 35.92
C GLU A 235 4.82 -8.08 37.13
N GLU A 236 3.81 -8.96 37.01
CA GLU A 236 3.16 -9.55 38.17
C GLU A 236 4.27 -10.25 38.97
N GLU A 237 4.62 -9.67 40.14
CA GLU A 237 5.48 -10.35 41.11
C GLU A 237 4.82 -11.68 41.42
N GLN A 238 5.34 -12.75 40.87
CA GLN A 238 5.04 -14.09 41.32
C GLN A 238 5.66 -14.21 42.72
N ASN A 239 4.83 -13.94 43.71
CA ASN A 239 5.15 -14.28 45.10
C ASN A 239 5.38 -15.79 45.15
N VAL A 240 6.64 -16.15 45.40
CA VAL A 240 7.08 -17.49 45.81
C VAL A 240 6.65 -17.78 47.21
#